data_2997acee659c252d8eff4f0d5e8affe8
#
_entry.id   2997acee659c252d8eff4f0d5e8affe8
#
_cell.length_a   1.000
_cell.length_b   1.000
_cell.length_c   1.000
_cell.angle_alpha   90.00
_cell.angle_beta   90.00
_cell.angle_gamma   90.00
#
_symmetry.space_group_name_H-M   'P 1'
#
loop_
_entity.id
_entity.type
_entity.pdbx_description
1 polymer ?
#
loop_
_entity_poly.entity_id
_entity_poly.type
_entity_poly.pdbx_seq_one_letter_code
_entity_poly.pdbx_strand_id
1 'polypeptide(L)'
;MHRTTPQFWERFNKLPDPVQKAARKNFELLKQNPKHPSLHFKKVGQFWSARVGLAYRALAVEDGDDFIWVWIGNHSDYDRLLR
;
A
#
# COMPACT_ATOMS: atom_id res chain seq x y z
N MET A 1 -7.68 -9.69 7.59
CA MET A 1 -7.48 -8.49 8.41
C MET A 1 -6.22 -7.76 7.98
N HIS A 2 -6.17 -6.45 8.12
CA HIS A 2 -5.00 -5.66 7.74
C HIS A 2 -4.22 -5.24 8.98
N ARG A 3 -2.90 -5.47 8.95
CA ARG A 3 -1.99 -5.07 10.01
C ARG A 3 -0.89 -4.20 9.42
N THR A 4 -0.20 -3.45 10.24
CA THR A 4 0.89 -2.57 9.81
C THR A 4 2.16 -2.88 10.59
N THR A 5 3.28 -2.36 10.11
CA THR A 5 4.58 -2.50 10.76
C THR A 5 5.16 -1.12 11.10
N PRO A 6 6.11 -1.03 12.05
CA PRO A 6 6.79 0.24 12.31
C PRO A 6 7.46 0.83 11.06
N GLN A 7 8.03 -0.03 10.21
CA GLN A 7 8.66 0.41 8.96
C GLN A 7 7.65 1.09 8.03
N PHE A 8 6.44 0.55 7.95
CA PHE A 8 5.39 1.15 7.14
C PHE A 8 5.10 2.58 7.61
N TRP A 9 4.89 2.76 8.91
CA TRP A 9 4.55 4.08 9.47
C TRP A 9 5.69 5.07 9.38
N GLU A 10 6.93 4.60 9.52
CA GLU A 10 8.10 5.46 9.34
C GLU A 10 8.11 6.07 7.94
N ARG A 11 7.84 5.26 6.93
CA ARG A 11 7.76 5.76 5.55
C ARG A 11 6.52 6.61 5.31
N PHE A 12 5.38 6.19 5.87
CA PHE A 12 4.13 6.92 5.75
C PHE A 12 4.27 8.35 6.27
N ASN A 13 4.90 8.51 7.41
CA ASN A 13 5.05 9.82 8.06
C ASN A 13 5.92 10.79 7.28
N LYS A 14 6.72 10.29 6.34
CA LYS A 14 7.55 11.12 5.47
C LYS A 14 6.84 11.57 4.20
N LEU A 15 5.64 11.06 3.96
CA LEU A 15 4.89 11.42 2.76
C LEU A 15 4.27 12.81 2.89
N PRO A 16 4.08 13.53 1.75
CA PRO A 16 3.32 14.78 1.77
C PRO A 16 1.91 14.56 2.31
N ASP A 17 1.35 15.58 2.97
CA ASP A 17 0.02 15.48 3.57
C ASP A 17 -1.06 15.01 2.60
N PRO A 18 -1.13 15.51 1.35
CA PRO A 18 -2.15 15.02 0.40
C PRO A 18 -2.02 13.52 0.12
N VAL A 19 -0.79 13.00 0.11
CA VAL A 19 -0.56 11.57 -0.12
C VAL A 19 -0.99 10.76 1.09
N GLN A 20 -0.71 11.24 2.29
CA GLN A 20 -1.18 10.59 3.52
C GLN A 20 -2.70 10.50 3.56
N LYS A 21 -3.39 11.59 3.17
CA LYS A 21 -4.86 11.59 3.12
C LYS A 21 -5.38 10.59 2.08
N ALA A 22 -4.76 10.57 0.91
CA ALA A 22 -5.13 9.61 -0.13
C ALA A 22 -4.93 8.18 0.33
N ALA A 23 -3.83 7.91 1.03
CA ALA A 23 -3.54 6.58 1.56
C ALA A 23 -4.59 6.13 2.58
N ARG A 24 -4.99 7.00 3.48
CA ARG A 24 -6.03 6.68 4.47
C ARG A 24 -7.37 6.41 3.81
N LYS A 25 -7.73 7.23 2.83
CA LYS A 25 -8.97 7.05 2.07
C LYS A 25 -8.96 5.72 1.32
N ASN A 26 -7.86 5.41 0.66
CA ASN A 26 -7.74 4.18 -0.10
C ASN A 26 -7.73 2.95 0.82
N PHE A 27 -7.18 3.08 2.01
CA PHE A 27 -7.22 1.99 2.98
C PHE A 27 -8.65 1.66 3.41
N GLU A 28 -9.48 2.69 3.66
CA GLU A 28 -10.89 2.47 3.96
C GLU A 28 -11.61 1.83 2.79
N LEU A 29 -11.31 2.28 1.58
CA LEU A 29 -11.90 1.68 0.39
C LEU A 29 -11.48 0.22 0.23
N LEU A 30 -10.22 -0.09 0.51
CA LEU A 30 -9.70 -1.46 0.43
C LEU A 30 -10.44 -2.39 1.40
N LYS A 31 -10.72 -1.93 2.60
CA LYS A 31 -11.46 -2.74 3.58
C LYS A 31 -12.89 -3.01 3.13
N GLN A 32 -13.50 -2.07 2.44
CA GLN A 32 -14.89 -2.19 1.99
C GLN A 32 -15.01 -2.93 0.66
N ASN A 33 -14.09 -2.68 -0.26
CA ASN A 33 -14.15 -3.25 -1.59
C ASN A 33 -12.74 -3.42 -2.16
N PRO A 34 -12.07 -4.54 -1.83
CA PRO A 34 -10.68 -4.77 -2.30
C PRO A 34 -10.57 -4.91 -3.81
N LYS A 35 -11.68 -5.11 -4.52
CA LYS A 35 -11.68 -5.22 -5.98
C LYS A 35 -11.95 -3.89 -6.68
N HIS A 36 -12.06 -2.80 -5.93
CA HIS A 36 -12.30 -1.49 -6.55
C HIS A 36 -11.19 -1.16 -7.54
N PRO A 37 -11.53 -0.76 -8.78
CA PRO A 37 -10.52 -0.58 -9.84
C PRO A 37 -9.44 0.44 -9.50
N SER A 38 -9.76 1.50 -8.76
CA SER A 38 -8.80 2.55 -8.45
C SER A 38 -7.67 2.10 -7.54
N LEU A 39 -7.85 0.98 -6.83
CA LEU A 39 -6.83 0.44 -5.93
C LEU A 39 -5.76 -0.35 -6.66
N HIS A 40 -6.09 -0.95 -7.79
CA HIS A 40 -5.21 -1.88 -8.50
C HIS A 40 -4.58 -2.89 -7.54
N PHE A 41 -5.38 -3.41 -6.61
CA PHE A 41 -4.90 -4.34 -5.59
C PHE A 41 -4.64 -5.70 -6.23
N LYS A 42 -3.37 -6.09 -6.28
CA LYS A 42 -2.97 -7.32 -6.98
C LYS A 42 -1.68 -7.88 -6.40
N LYS A 43 -1.48 -9.17 -6.61
CA LYS A 43 -0.25 -9.83 -6.21
C LYS A 43 0.85 -9.55 -7.22
N VAL A 44 2.03 -9.15 -6.72
CA VAL A 44 3.22 -8.89 -7.53
C VAL A 44 4.39 -9.60 -6.85
N GLY A 45 4.82 -10.73 -7.43
CA GLY A 45 5.81 -11.58 -6.78
C GLY A 45 5.25 -12.11 -5.46
N GLN A 46 5.97 -11.86 -4.37
CA GLN A 46 5.55 -12.28 -3.04
C GLN A 46 4.79 -11.21 -2.28
N PHE A 47 4.56 -10.05 -2.90
CA PHE A 47 3.86 -8.94 -2.27
C PHE A 47 2.48 -8.74 -2.86
N TRP A 48 1.63 -8.07 -2.09
CA TRP A 48 0.39 -7.49 -2.60
C TRP A 48 0.58 -5.99 -2.72
N SER A 49 0.25 -5.45 -3.88
CA SER A 49 0.45 -4.04 -4.20
C SER A 49 -0.88 -3.34 -4.27
N ALA A 50 -0.97 -2.16 -3.64
CA ALA A 50 -2.13 -1.29 -3.75
C ALA A 50 -1.69 0.09 -4.21
N ARG A 51 -2.47 0.69 -5.08
CA ARG A 51 -2.21 2.02 -5.62
C ARG A 51 -2.67 3.08 -4.63
N VAL A 52 -1.85 4.11 -4.46
CA VAL A 52 -2.18 5.27 -3.64
C VAL A 52 -2.01 6.51 -4.52
N GLY A 53 -3.14 7.03 -5.04
CA GLY A 53 -3.08 8.08 -6.04
C GLY A 53 -2.36 7.61 -7.31
N LEU A 54 -1.86 8.54 -8.11
CA LEU A 54 -1.21 8.20 -9.38
C LEU A 54 0.27 7.85 -9.22
N ALA A 55 0.92 8.39 -8.19
CA ALA A 55 2.37 8.35 -8.08
C ALA A 55 2.91 7.48 -6.95
N TYR A 56 2.06 6.87 -6.14
CA TYR A 56 2.49 6.12 -4.95
C TYR A 56 1.91 4.72 -4.94
N ARG A 57 2.61 3.83 -4.21
CA ARG A 57 2.21 2.43 -4.03
C ARG A 57 2.48 2.00 -2.61
N ALA A 58 1.68 1.05 -2.13
CA ALA A 58 1.90 0.39 -0.84
C ALA A 58 2.03 -1.11 -1.06
N LEU A 59 2.84 -1.76 -0.24
CA LEU A 59 3.10 -3.19 -0.33
C LEU A 59 2.78 -3.90 0.97
N ALA A 60 2.16 -5.07 0.83
CA ALA A 60 1.84 -5.95 1.95
C ALA A 60 2.32 -7.36 1.68
N VAL A 61 2.54 -8.13 2.74
CA VAL A 61 2.76 -9.57 2.64
C VAL A 61 1.56 -10.29 3.23
N GLU A 62 1.23 -11.44 2.67
CA GLU A 62 0.18 -12.29 3.23
C GLU A 62 0.70 -13.08 4.42
N ASP A 63 -0.15 -13.20 5.44
CA ASP A 63 0.10 -14.06 6.59
C ASP A 63 -1.23 -14.70 6.99
N GLY A 64 -1.49 -15.90 6.47
CA GLY A 64 -2.79 -16.55 6.63
C GLY A 64 -3.86 -15.72 5.95
N ASP A 65 -4.86 -15.31 6.71
CA ASP A 65 -5.95 -14.47 6.20
C ASP A 65 -5.66 -12.98 6.34
N ASP A 66 -4.46 -12.63 6.84
CA ASP A 66 -4.09 -11.24 7.10
C ASP A 66 -3.17 -10.70 6.02
N PHE A 67 -3.21 -9.37 5.86
CA PHE A 67 -2.23 -8.63 5.06
C PHE A 67 -1.44 -7.74 6.01
N ILE A 68 -0.12 -7.84 5.94
CA ILE A 68 0.78 -7.04 6.78
C ILE A 68 1.44 -6.01 5.89
N TRP A 69 1.10 -4.74 6.08
CA TRP A 69 1.64 -3.64 5.28
C TRP A 69 3.04 -3.30 5.76
N VAL A 70 4.00 -3.41 4.85
CA VAL A 70 5.42 -3.31 5.18
C VAL A 70 6.12 -2.13 4.53
N TRP A 71 5.49 -1.52 3.50
CA TRP A 71 6.16 -0.47 2.73
C TRP A 71 5.14 0.43 2.05
N ILE A 72 5.48 1.72 1.95
CA ILE A 72 4.73 2.68 1.13
C ILE A 72 5.74 3.70 0.60
N GLY A 73 5.60 4.09 -0.66
CA GLY A 73 6.51 5.04 -1.27
C GLY A 73 6.09 5.39 -2.69
N ASN A 74 6.94 6.16 -3.38
CA ASN A 74 6.63 6.60 -4.73
C ASN A 74 6.85 5.48 -5.75
N HIS A 75 6.33 5.70 -6.96
CA HIS A 75 6.35 4.71 -8.03
C HIS A 75 7.79 4.35 -8.46
N SER A 76 8.69 5.33 -8.46
CA SER A 76 10.08 5.06 -8.85
C SER A 76 10.77 4.13 -7.87
N ASP A 77 10.59 4.35 -6.57
CA ASP A 77 11.14 3.48 -5.54
C ASP A 77 10.49 2.10 -5.58
N TYR A 78 9.19 2.06 -5.84
CA TYR A 78 8.45 0.81 -6.01
C TYR A 78 9.04 -0.03 -7.15
N ASP A 79 9.29 0.60 -8.30
CA ASP A 79 9.85 -0.11 -9.45
C ASP A 79 11.23 -0.68 -9.14
N ARG A 80 12.07 0.08 -8.44
CA ARG A 80 13.40 -0.40 -8.05
C ARG A 80 13.34 -1.56 -7.07
N LEU A 81 12.38 -1.51 -6.16
CA LEU A 81 12.21 -2.54 -5.14
C LEU A 81 11.80 -3.88 -5.73
N LEU A 82 11.01 -3.85 -6.79
CA LEU A 82 10.43 -5.06 -7.38
C LEU A 82 11.17 -5.58 -8.62
N ARG A 83 12.29 -4.99 -8.97
CA ARG A 83 13.13 -5.47 -10.06
C ARG A 83 13.79 -6.79 -9.76
#